data_962c30d2f5b0d8a21181278e8f364fef
#
_entry.id   962c30d2f5b0d8a21181278e8f364fef
#
_cell.length_a   1.000
_cell.length_b   1.000
_cell.length_c   1.000
_cell.angle_alpha   90.00
_cell.angle_beta   90.00
_cell.angle_gamma   90.00
#
_symmetry.space_group_name_H-M   'P 1'
#
loop_
_entity.id
_entity.type
_entity.pdbx_description
1 polymer ?
#
loop_
_entity_poly.entity_id
_entity_poly.type
_entity_poly.pdbx_seq_one_letter_code
_entity_poly.pdbx_strand_id
1 'polypeptide(L)'
;KGANNIIYHKNLELLWECCQIPDFEKKAYGQHINVIDKVFQFLSTRKRRIPSTFMKDQLKGLEKDHGNVDLLSHRLSNVRTWSYVANKKNWVENSDYWVQLTKNIEDKLSDKLHDELTKSFIDKKISILSRSLKQDLMLNTEINDNNKIHIDGQLVGELKGLKFLIEVTSKTLDTDIKSIKKAARKGVEKELIKRVDEILNTSDIEINNESKIIWKKNPIARLKKGNDYLNPDIDIIADDSLTEESKSKLITFLNKWLSNHINEVLGDLIKLTKHQINNQYLRGLVFQLYENNGVIKRNDVDKIVKSIPSEERKKLWGMGIKIGRYHIYLPKMLKPKAVEFRISLWKVFHGLSNKSEIPKSGLNCLIGATLNRNFLLLCGFEKFEEFFVRIDILEKLFLKIIDNTKDRKFKINAEMMNLLGCTKDNF
;
A
#
# COMPACT_ATOMS: atom_id res chain seq x y z
N LYS A 1 -18.77 -57.05 -21.27
CA LYS A 1 -19.47 -57.89 -20.22
C LYS A 1 -20.83 -57.29 -19.84
N GLY A 2 -21.08 -55.99 -19.88
CA GLY A 2 -22.40 -55.37 -19.60
C GLY A 2 -23.46 -55.53 -20.68
N ALA A 3 -23.08 -55.95 -21.91
CA ALA A 3 -24.00 -55.99 -23.04
C ALA A 3 -25.05 -57.11 -22.95
N ASN A 4 -24.83 -58.16 -22.17
CA ASN A 4 -25.74 -59.31 -22.08
C ASN A 4 -26.96 -59.06 -21.15
N ASN A 5 -26.98 -57.94 -20.38
CA ASN A 5 -28.07 -57.61 -19.48
C ASN A 5 -28.96 -56.45 -20.03
N ILE A 6 -28.79 -56.02 -21.29
CA ILE A 6 -29.55 -54.94 -21.89
C ILE A 6 -30.82 -55.51 -22.53
N ILE A 7 -31.79 -55.91 -21.70
CA ILE A 7 -33.12 -56.41 -22.20
C ILE A 7 -34.16 -55.31 -22.30
N TYR A 8 -33.92 -54.10 -21.73
CA TYR A 8 -34.87 -53.00 -21.70
C TYR A 8 -34.26 -51.64 -22.00
N HIS A 9 -34.96 -50.75 -22.71
CA HIS A 9 -34.55 -49.39 -23.00
C HIS A 9 -33.99 -48.62 -21.78
N LYS A 10 -34.61 -48.79 -20.61
CA LYS A 10 -34.16 -48.19 -19.35
C LYS A 10 -32.76 -48.62 -18.90
N ASN A 11 -32.31 -49.80 -19.25
CA ASN A 11 -30.95 -50.23 -18.90
C ASN A 11 -29.91 -49.69 -19.86
N LEU A 12 -30.28 -49.29 -21.06
CA LEU A 12 -29.41 -48.65 -22.03
C LEU A 12 -29.09 -47.18 -21.61
N GLU A 13 -30.09 -46.43 -21.19
CA GLU A 13 -29.92 -45.08 -20.64
C GLU A 13 -29.02 -45.11 -19.40
N LEU A 14 -29.28 -46.07 -18.49
CA LEU A 14 -28.48 -46.23 -17.30
C LEU A 14 -27.03 -46.59 -17.62
N LEU A 15 -26.80 -47.45 -18.59
CA LEU A 15 -25.42 -47.75 -19.04
C LEU A 15 -24.75 -46.52 -19.62
N TRP A 16 -25.44 -45.74 -20.42
CA TRP A 16 -24.94 -44.47 -20.96
C TRP A 16 -24.55 -43.51 -19.84
N GLU A 17 -25.40 -43.35 -18.81
CA GLU A 17 -25.06 -42.50 -17.64
C GLU A 17 -23.84 -43.04 -16.88
N CYS A 18 -23.69 -44.35 -16.71
CA CYS A 18 -22.49 -44.94 -16.10
C CYS A 18 -21.24 -44.71 -16.93
N CYS A 19 -21.34 -44.72 -18.25
CA CYS A 19 -20.20 -44.44 -19.14
C CYS A 19 -19.75 -42.97 -19.07
N GLN A 20 -20.59 -42.07 -18.54
CA GLN A 20 -20.22 -40.68 -18.31
C GLN A 20 -19.38 -40.44 -17.04
N ILE A 21 -19.13 -41.46 -16.21
CA ILE A 21 -18.27 -41.34 -15.04
C ILE A 21 -16.86 -40.92 -15.51
N PRO A 22 -16.35 -39.76 -15.05
CA PRO A 22 -15.05 -39.26 -15.53
C PRO A 22 -13.88 -40.05 -14.97
N ASP A 23 -12.89 -40.34 -15.81
CA ASP A 23 -11.60 -40.91 -15.39
C ASP A 23 -10.61 -39.79 -15.05
N PHE A 24 -10.70 -39.25 -13.84
CA PHE A 24 -9.77 -38.23 -13.37
C PHE A 24 -8.35 -38.76 -13.11
N GLU A 25 -8.22 -40.04 -12.89
CA GLU A 25 -6.92 -40.67 -12.63
C GLU A 25 -6.15 -41.03 -13.91
N LYS A 26 -6.82 -41.00 -15.08
CA LYS A 26 -6.26 -41.51 -16.35
C LYS A 26 -5.74 -42.92 -16.22
N LYS A 27 -6.54 -43.79 -15.56
CA LYS A 27 -6.20 -45.21 -15.36
C LYS A 27 -6.07 -45.95 -16.70
N ALA A 28 -5.36 -47.10 -16.67
CA ALA A 28 -5.41 -48.01 -17.80
C ALA A 28 -6.86 -48.34 -18.12
N TYR A 29 -7.20 -48.32 -19.42
CA TYR A 29 -8.58 -48.42 -19.96
C TYR A 29 -9.42 -49.54 -19.29
N GLY A 30 -8.80 -50.72 -19.01
CA GLY A 30 -9.47 -51.83 -18.34
C GLY A 30 -9.85 -51.57 -16.88
N GLN A 31 -9.12 -50.74 -16.15
CA GLN A 31 -9.42 -50.46 -14.74
C GLN A 31 -10.61 -49.54 -14.59
N HIS A 32 -10.70 -48.51 -15.41
CA HIS A 32 -11.84 -47.59 -15.41
C HIS A 32 -13.15 -48.30 -15.82
N ILE A 33 -13.07 -49.17 -16.86
CA ILE A 33 -14.20 -50.00 -17.28
C ILE A 33 -14.71 -50.88 -16.14
N ASN A 34 -13.79 -51.47 -15.33
CA ASN A 34 -14.23 -52.27 -14.17
C ASN A 34 -14.99 -51.49 -13.14
N VAL A 35 -14.65 -50.20 -12.93
CA VAL A 35 -15.43 -49.30 -12.04
C VAL A 35 -16.82 -49.06 -12.63
N ILE A 36 -16.92 -48.71 -13.91
CA ILE A 36 -18.18 -48.50 -14.63
C ILE A 36 -19.05 -49.77 -14.56
N ASP A 37 -18.47 -50.93 -14.83
CA ASP A 37 -19.19 -52.24 -14.82
C ASP A 37 -19.76 -52.54 -13.42
N LYS A 38 -18.99 -52.38 -12.37
CA LYS A 38 -19.45 -52.57 -10.98
C LYS A 38 -20.55 -51.60 -10.61
N VAL A 39 -20.42 -50.31 -10.95
CA VAL A 39 -21.47 -49.31 -10.70
C VAL A 39 -22.76 -49.70 -11.46
N PHE A 40 -22.64 -50.05 -12.72
CA PHE A 40 -23.77 -50.49 -13.54
C PHE A 40 -24.45 -51.76 -12.97
N GLN A 41 -23.67 -52.75 -12.51
CA GLN A 41 -24.19 -53.94 -11.88
C GLN A 41 -25.08 -53.60 -10.65
N PHE A 42 -24.62 -52.75 -9.75
CA PHE A 42 -25.40 -52.32 -8.59
C PHE A 42 -26.67 -51.59 -8.99
N LEU A 43 -26.59 -50.68 -9.96
CA LEU A 43 -27.75 -49.90 -10.40
C LEU A 43 -28.78 -50.70 -11.21
N SER A 44 -28.35 -51.82 -11.83
CA SER A 44 -29.17 -52.75 -12.57
C SER A 44 -29.94 -53.72 -11.67
N THR A 45 -29.62 -53.81 -10.35
CA THR A 45 -30.28 -54.68 -9.39
C THR A 45 -31.67 -54.14 -8.99
N ARG A 46 -32.51 -54.97 -8.31
CA ARG A 46 -33.82 -54.54 -7.80
C ARG A 46 -33.79 -53.27 -6.95
N LYS A 47 -32.71 -53.06 -6.17
CA LYS A 47 -32.56 -51.89 -5.28
C LYS A 47 -32.17 -50.63 -6.04
N ARG A 48 -31.62 -50.74 -7.23
CA ARG A 48 -31.17 -49.62 -8.08
C ARG A 48 -30.33 -48.56 -7.36
N ARG A 49 -29.51 -48.97 -6.38
CA ARG A 49 -28.65 -48.11 -5.60
C ARG A 49 -27.35 -48.82 -5.27
N ILE A 50 -26.28 -48.03 -5.21
CA ILE A 50 -24.96 -48.47 -4.78
C ILE A 50 -25.00 -48.62 -3.24
N PRO A 51 -24.58 -49.78 -2.68
CA PRO A 51 -24.56 -49.97 -1.23
C PRO A 51 -23.55 -49.04 -0.53
N SER A 52 -23.91 -48.57 0.65
CA SER A 52 -23.05 -47.75 1.48
C SER A 52 -21.73 -48.44 1.87
N THR A 53 -21.74 -49.77 2.01
CA THR A 53 -20.53 -50.58 2.24
C THR A 53 -19.53 -50.47 1.08
N PHE A 54 -20.00 -50.53 -0.16
CA PHE A 54 -19.18 -50.40 -1.33
C PHE A 54 -18.56 -49.00 -1.42
N MET A 55 -19.34 -47.93 -1.19
CA MET A 55 -18.82 -46.54 -1.14
C MET A 55 -17.75 -46.40 -0.08
N LYS A 56 -17.97 -46.97 1.12
CA LYS A 56 -16.97 -46.94 2.21
C LYS A 56 -15.66 -47.60 1.81
N ASP A 57 -15.73 -48.77 1.15
CA ASP A 57 -14.57 -49.53 0.71
C ASP A 57 -13.76 -48.74 -0.35
N GLN A 58 -14.44 -48.06 -1.27
CA GLN A 58 -13.79 -47.26 -2.30
C GLN A 58 -13.10 -46.01 -1.72
N LEU A 59 -13.67 -45.42 -0.69
CA LEU A 59 -13.12 -44.25 -0.01
C LEU A 59 -12.08 -44.59 1.05
N LYS A 60 -11.97 -45.85 1.41
CA LYS A 60 -11.01 -46.33 2.42
C LYS A 60 -9.56 -46.02 2.05
N GLY A 61 -8.90 -45.27 2.91
CA GLY A 61 -7.48 -44.88 2.72
C GLY A 61 -7.27 -43.63 1.86
N LEU A 62 -8.33 -43.11 1.22
CA LEU A 62 -8.24 -41.81 0.50
C LEU A 62 -8.22 -40.62 1.45
N GLU A 63 -8.73 -40.77 2.69
CA GLU A 63 -8.72 -39.72 3.74
C GLU A 63 -7.32 -39.36 4.23
N LYS A 64 -6.30 -40.18 3.91
CA LYS A 64 -4.91 -39.94 4.35
C LYS A 64 -4.32 -38.74 3.65
N ASP A 65 -3.94 -37.74 4.41
CA ASP A 65 -3.40 -36.44 3.96
C ASP A 65 -1.85 -36.40 3.88
N HIS A 66 -1.18 -37.52 4.08
CA HIS A 66 0.28 -37.65 4.00
C HIS A 66 0.72 -38.41 2.74
N GLY A 67 1.84 -37.94 2.17
CA GLY A 67 2.44 -38.53 0.96
C GLY A 67 3.08 -37.45 0.09
N ASN A 68 3.75 -37.90 -0.97
CA ASN A 68 4.32 -37.04 -1.99
C ASN A 68 3.21 -36.48 -2.91
N VAL A 69 3.59 -35.51 -3.76
CA VAL A 69 2.70 -34.85 -4.73
C VAL A 69 1.92 -35.83 -5.58
N ASP A 70 2.61 -36.88 -6.09
CA ASP A 70 2.01 -37.89 -6.99
C ASP A 70 0.93 -38.68 -6.27
N LEU A 71 1.20 -39.10 -5.03
CA LEU A 71 0.27 -39.91 -4.23
C LEU A 71 -0.98 -39.07 -3.81
N LEU A 72 -0.77 -37.81 -3.44
CA LEU A 72 -1.86 -36.91 -3.11
C LEU A 72 -2.72 -36.60 -4.34
N SER A 73 -2.10 -36.37 -5.49
CA SER A 73 -2.78 -36.15 -6.77
C SER A 73 -3.62 -37.35 -7.17
N HIS A 74 -3.07 -38.55 -7.02
CA HIS A 74 -3.77 -39.80 -7.30
C HIS A 74 -5.00 -39.99 -6.39
N ARG A 75 -4.84 -39.75 -5.07
CA ARG A 75 -5.96 -39.82 -4.13
C ARG A 75 -7.04 -38.79 -4.44
N LEU A 76 -6.65 -37.56 -4.73
CA LEU A 76 -7.55 -36.46 -5.08
C LEU A 76 -8.38 -36.82 -6.33
N SER A 77 -7.74 -37.33 -7.37
CA SER A 77 -8.39 -37.77 -8.60
C SER A 77 -9.41 -38.89 -8.33
N ASN A 78 -9.07 -39.83 -7.45
CA ASN A 78 -9.96 -40.92 -7.06
C ASN A 78 -11.18 -40.41 -6.29
N VAL A 79 -10.98 -39.53 -5.31
CA VAL A 79 -12.09 -38.92 -4.56
C VAL A 79 -13.04 -38.18 -5.49
N ARG A 80 -12.53 -37.44 -6.49
CA ARG A 80 -13.35 -36.74 -7.48
C ARG A 80 -14.24 -37.68 -8.28
N THR A 81 -13.75 -38.84 -8.67
CA THR A 81 -14.56 -39.87 -9.33
C THR A 81 -15.74 -40.30 -8.43
N TRP A 82 -15.48 -40.57 -7.14
CA TRP A 82 -16.54 -40.96 -6.20
C TRP A 82 -17.45 -39.80 -5.77
N SER A 83 -16.94 -38.58 -5.73
CA SER A 83 -17.73 -37.37 -5.57
C SER A 83 -18.74 -37.20 -6.71
N TYR A 84 -18.33 -37.45 -7.96
CA TYR A 84 -19.23 -37.46 -9.10
C TYR A 84 -20.35 -38.51 -8.94
N VAL A 85 -20.01 -39.74 -8.53
CA VAL A 85 -20.97 -40.82 -8.30
C VAL A 85 -21.94 -40.47 -7.16
N ALA A 86 -21.45 -39.88 -6.05
CA ALA A 86 -22.26 -39.47 -4.91
C ALA A 86 -23.26 -38.36 -5.26
N ASN A 87 -22.91 -37.46 -6.16
CA ASN A 87 -23.75 -36.36 -6.62
C ASN A 87 -24.84 -36.77 -7.63
N LYS A 88 -24.75 -38.00 -8.18
CA LYS A 88 -25.78 -38.50 -9.09
C LYS A 88 -27.07 -38.87 -8.31
N LYS A 89 -28.20 -38.30 -8.74
CA LYS A 89 -29.51 -38.47 -8.09
C LYS A 89 -29.91 -39.92 -8.05
N ASN A 90 -30.23 -40.42 -6.86
CA ASN A 90 -30.72 -41.79 -6.58
C ASN A 90 -29.67 -42.91 -6.87
N TRP A 91 -28.41 -42.61 -7.07
CA TRP A 91 -27.39 -43.65 -7.30
C TRP A 91 -26.87 -44.28 -6.00
N VAL A 92 -26.78 -43.53 -4.94
CA VAL A 92 -26.21 -43.99 -3.65
C VAL A 92 -27.25 -43.90 -2.53
N GLU A 93 -27.17 -44.81 -1.60
CA GLU A 93 -27.92 -44.71 -0.33
C GLU A 93 -27.29 -43.59 0.53
N ASN A 94 -28.14 -42.71 1.11
CA ASN A 94 -27.69 -41.56 1.90
C ASN A 94 -26.77 -40.61 1.13
N SER A 95 -27.20 -40.19 -0.06
CA SER A 95 -26.40 -39.32 -0.99
C SER A 95 -25.81 -38.13 -0.27
N ASP A 96 -26.58 -37.38 0.56
CA ASP A 96 -26.11 -36.18 1.25
C ASP A 96 -24.90 -36.44 2.15
N TYR A 97 -24.88 -37.57 2.84
CA TYR A 97 -23.74 -37.98 3.65
C TYR A 97 -22.49 -38.21 2.80
N TRP A 98 -22.62 -38.92 1.68
CA TRP A 98 -21.47 -39.22 0.80
C TRP A 98 -20.97 -38.00 0.06
N VAL A 99 -21.87 -37.11 -0.35
CA VAL A 99 -21.49 -35.81 -0.97
C VAL A 99 -20.67 -34.98 0.00
N GLN A 100 -21.13 -34.85 1.25
CA GLN A 100 -20.40 -34.08 2.27
C GLN A 100 -19.07 -34.76 2.63
N LEU A 101 -19.04 -36.08 2.78
CA LEU A 101 -17.81 -36.80 3.09
C LEU A 101 -16.77 -36.67 1.98
N THR A 102 -17.17 -36.89 0.73
CA THR A 102 -16.23 -36.76 -0.42
C THR A 102 -15.73 -35.35 -0.59
N LYS A 103 -16.58 -34.34 -0.39
CA LYS A 103 -16.20 -32.94 -0.41
C LYS A 103 -15.17 -32.62 0.67
N ASN A 104 -15.40 -33.04 1.91
CA ASN A 104 -14.46 -32.82 3.00
C ASN A 104 -13.10 -33.47 2.76
N ILE A 105 -13.07 -34.65 2.16
CA ILE A 105 -11.82 -35.35 1.81
C ILE A 105 -11.12 -34.60 0.64
N GLU A 106 -11.89 -34.18 -0.35
CA GLU A 106 -11.39 -33.42 -1.50
C GLU A 106 -10.75 -32.12 -1.08
N ASP A 107 -11.42 -31.33 -0.23
CA ASP A 107 -10.92 -30.06 0.29
C ASP A 107 -9.60 -30.27 1.05
N LYS A 108 -9.54 -31.23 1.98
CA LYS A 108 -8.30 -31.57 2.72
C LYS A 108 -7.16 -32.00 1.83
N LEU A 109 -7.42 -32.87 0.86
CA LEU A 109 -6.39 -33.33 -0.07
C LEU A 109 -5.91 -32.23 -1.01
N SER A 110 -6.82 -31.36 -1.44
CA SER A 110 -6.51 -30.21 -2.30
C SER A 110 -5.59 -29.24 -1.58
N ASP A 111 -5.91 -28.86 -0.33
CA ASP A 111 -5.09 -28.00 0.48
C ASP A 111 -3.70 -28.59 0.71
N LYS A 112 -3.66 -29.90 1.04
CA LYS A 112 -2.39 -30.59 1.28
C LYS A 112 -1.55 -30.74 0.03
N LEU A 113 -2.18 -31.03 -1.11
CA LEU A 113 -1.51 -31.10 -2.40
C LEU A 113 -0.90 -29.73 -2.77
N HIS A 114 -1.65 -28.65 -2.53
CA HIS A 114 -1.16 -27.30 -2.75
C HIS A 114 0.08 -27.00 -1.89
N ASP A 115 0.05 -27.41 -0.61
CA ASP A 115 1.17 -27.25 0.30
C ASP A 115 2.42 -28.02 -0.16
N GLU A 116 2.27 -29.29 -0.55
CA GLU A 116 3.39 -30.13 -0.99
C GLU A 116 3.92 -29.70 -2.36
N LEU A 117 3.09 -29.24 -3.29
CA LEU A 117 3.52 -28.62 -4.53
C LEU A 117 4.35 -27.38 -4.27
N THR A 118 3.89 -26.52 -3.36
CA THR A 118 4.60 -25.31 -2.97
C THR A 118 5.97 -25.63 -2.39
N LYS A 119 6.07 -26.60 -1.47
CA LYS A 119 7.36 -27.08 -0.94
C LYS A 119 8.27 -27.60 -2.03
N SER A 120 7.77 -28.48 -2.87
CA SER A 120 8.55 -29.08 -3.97
C SER A 120 9.11 -28.01 -4.92
N PHE A 121 8.33 -26.96 -5.17
CA PHE A 121 8.76 -25.83 -6.00
C PHE A 121 9.88 -25.02 -5.34
N ILE A 122 9.75 -24.78 -4.02
CA ILE A 122 10.75 -24.06 -3.23
C ILE A 122 12.02 -24.87 -3.12
N ASP A 123 11.93 -26.15 -2.77
CA ASP A 123 13.08 -27.07 -2.66
C ASP A 123 13.86 -27.16 -3.97
N LYS A 124 13.17 -27.21 -5.11
CA LYS A 124 13.79 -27.21 -6.43
C LYS A 124 14.50 -25.88 -6.72
N LYS A 125 13.88 -24.75 -6.44
CA LYS A 125 14.51 -23.42 -6.56
C LYS A 125 15.76 -23.32 -5.68
N ILE A 126 15.67 -23.70 -4.41
CA ILE A 126 16.79 -23.67 -3.46
C ILE A 126 17.91 -24.61 -3.91
N SER A 127 17.59 -25.81 -4.36
CA SER A 127 18.57 -26.78 -4.85
C SER A 127 19.37 -26.24 -6.04
N ILE A 128 18.70 -25.64 -7.03
CA ILE A 128 19.34 -25.02 -8.19
C ILE A 128 20.25 -23.88 -7.73
N LEU A 129 19.72 -22.95 -6.94
CA LEU A 129 20.47 -21.79 -6.46
C LEU A 129 21.64 -22.17 -5.54
N SER A 130 21.48 -23.20 -4.70
CA SER A 130 22.55 -23.70 -3.83
C SER A 130 23.66 -24.40 -4.61
N ARG A 131 23.31 -25.10 -5.68
CA ARG A 131 24.30 -25.72 -6.57
C ARG A 131 25.13 -24.66 -7.29
N SER A 132 24.48 -23.64 -7.82
CA SER A 132 25.14 -22.53 -8.51
C SER A 132 26.04 -21.72 -7.56
N LEU A 133 25.63 -21.54 -6.30
CA LEU A 133 26.45 -20.90 -5.26
C LEU A 133 27.71 -21.70 -4.88
N LYS A 134 27.61 -23.06 -4.84
CA LYS A 134 28.74 -23.92 -4.48
C LYS A 134 29.78 -24.00 -5.58
N GLN A 135 29.38 -23.79 -6.83
CA GLN A 135 30.28 -23.92 -8.01
C GLN A 135 30.93 -22.59 -8.40
N ASP A 136 30.73 -21.50 -7.64
CA ASP A 136 31.21 -20.13 -7.96
C ASP A 136 30.90 -19.69 -9.42
N LEU A 137 29.90 -20.35 -10.03
CA LEU A 137 29.44 -20.04 -11.37
C LEU A 137 28.80 -18.65 -11.34
N MET A 138 29.16 -17.80 -12.30
CA MET A 138 28.46 -16.52 -12.52
C MET A 138 26.99 -16.80 -12.78
N LEU A 139 26.16 -16.64 -11.76
CA LEU A 139 24.71 -16.76 -11.88
C LEU A 139 24.21 -15.75 -12.91
N ASN A 140 23.60 -16.22 -13.97
CA ASN A 140 22.96 -15.34 -14.96
C ASN A 140 21.71 -14.74 -14.32
N THR A 141 21.84 -13.49 -13.87
CA THR A 141 20.70 -12.76 -13.32
C THR A 141 20.13 -11.89 -14.43
N GLU A 142 18.92 -12.18 -14.82
CA GLU A 142 18.17 -11.42 -15.83
C GLU A 142 17.03 -10.66 -15.15
N ILE A 143 16.87 -9.40 -15.51
CA ILE A 143 15.78 -8.58 -15.04
C ILE A 143 14.92 -8.19 -16.24
N ASN A 144 13.66 -8.61 -16.21
CA ASN A 144 12.72 -8.31 -17.27
C ASN A 144 12.18 -6.87 -17.13
N ASP A 145 11.59 -6.32 -18.19
CA ASP A 145 10.94 -4.99 -18.23
C ASP A 145 9.93 -4.77 -17.11
N ASN A 146 9.35 -5.84 -16.57
CA ASN A 146 8.43 -5.82 -15.44
C ASN A 146 9.13 -5.85 -14.06
N ASN A 147 10.44 -5.59 -14.00
CA ASN A 147 11.25 -5.64 -12.77
C ASN A 147 11.28 -7.01 -12.06
N LYS A 148 10.92 -8.08 -12.76
CA LYS A 148 11.02 -9.44 -12.23
C LYS A 148 12.43 -9.97 -12.41
N ILE A 149 12.98 -10.53 -11.32
CA ILE A 149 14.34 -11.07 -11.28
C ILE A 149 14.28 -12.57 -11.52
N HIS A 150 14.98 -13.00 -12.56
CA HIS A 150 15.21 -14.41 -12.88
C HIS A 150 16.68 -14.75 -12.64
N ILE A 151 16.94 -15.89 -12.02
CA ILE A 151 18.27 -16.46 -11.83
C ILE A 151 18.27 -17.81 -12.49
N ASP A 152 19.12 -18.02 -13.48
CA ASP A 152 19.17 -19.24 -14.31
C ASP A 152 17.77 -19.64 -14.84
N GLY A 153 16.99 -18.65 -15.32
CA GLY A 153 15.64 -18.83 -15.84
C GLY A 153 14.55 -19.03 -14.79
N GLN A 154 14.88 -19.08 -13.49
CA GLN A 154 13.90 -19.22 -12.40
C GLN A 154 13.48 -17.85 -11.86
N LEU A 155 12.18 -17.57 -11.81
CA LEU A 155 11.64 -16.36 -11.17
C LEU A 155 11.89 -16.42 -9.66
N VAL A 156 12.63 -15.44 -9.14
CA VAL A 156 13.04 -15.37 -7.73
C VAL A 156 12.29 -14.29 -6.98
N GLY A 157 11.93 -13.21 -7.66
CA GLY A 157 11.22 -12.12 -7.05
C GLY A 157 11.12 -10.88 -7.95
N GLU A 158 10.77 -9.75 -7.34
CA GLU A 158 10.56 -8.47 -8.00
C GLU A 158 11.37 -7.37 -7.32
N LEU A 159 11.94 -6.45 -8.10
CA LEU A 159 12.64 -5.29 -7.59
C LEU A 159 11.74 -4.04 -7.63
N LYS A 160 11.22 -3.63 -6.47
CA LYS A 160 10.42 -2.40 -6.33
C LYS A 160 11.26 -1.25 -5.81
N GLY A 161 11.51 -0.26 -6.69
CA GLY A 161 12.46 0.81 -6.39
C GLY A 161 13.85 0.22 -6.11
N LEU A 162 14.34 0.38 -4.87
CA LEU A 162 15.60 -0.15 -4.40
C LEU A 162 15.44 -1.38 -3.49
N LYS A 163 14.23 -1.92 -3.32
CA LYS A 163 13.95 -3.04 -2.44
C LYS A 163 13.67 -4.31 -3.24
N PHE A 164 14.42 -5.37 -2.95
CA PHE A 164 14.19 -6.69 -3.51
C PHE A 164 13.11 -7.43 -2.69
N LEU A 165 12.00 -7.74 -3.33
CA LEU A 165 10.91 -8.53 -2.78
C LEU A 165 10.96 -9.93 -3.38
N ILE A 166 11.23 -10.92 -2.54
CA ILE A 166 11.19 -12.33 -2.95
C ILE A 166 9.74 -12.75 -3.10
N GLU A 167 9.44 -13.49 -4.16
CA GLU A 167 8.12 -14.09 -4.32
C GLU A 167 8.00 -15.29 -3.36
N VAL A 168 7.45 -14.99 -2.17
CA VAL A 168 7.31 -15.95 -1.06
C VAL A 168 5.88 -16.40 -0.96
N THR A 169 5.66 -17.69 -0.89
CA THR A 169 4.39 -18.26 -0.42
C THR A 169 4.40 -18.26 1.12
N SER A 170 3.25 -18.11 1.76
CA SER A 170 3.07 -17.91 3.22
C SER A 170 3.71 -18.98 4.12
N LYS A 171 4.27 -20.05 3.56
CA LYS A 171 4.88 -21.20 4.26
C LYS A 171 6.39 -21.36 4.00
N THR A 172 7.04 -20.40 3.34
CA THR A 172 8.49 -20.46 3.08
C THR A 172 9.25 -20.20 4.38
N LEU A 173 10.19 -21.04 4.73
CA LEU A 173 11.02 -20.88 5.93
C LEU A 173 11.97 -19.68 5.77
N ASP A 174 12.22 -18.96 6.87
CA ASP A 174 13.14 -17.80 6.89
C ASP A 174 14.56 -18.16 6.42
N THR A 175 14.99 -19.40 6.64
CA THR A 175 16.27 -19.95 6.18
C THR A 175 16.36 -20.00 4.66
N ASP A 176 15.25 -20.33 3.99
CA ASP A 176 15.16 -20.45 2.55
C ASP A 176 15.19 -19.09 1.88
N ILE A 177 14.48 -18.11 2.49
CA ILE A 177 14.50 -16.72 2.06
C ILE A 177 15.92 -16.15 2.12
N LYS A 178 16.66 -16.42 3.20
CA LYS A 178 18.05 -15.99 3.35
C LYS A 178 18.97 -16.61 2.28
N SER A 179 18.77 -17.88 1.97
CA SER A 179 19.55 -18.58 0.94
C SER A 179 19.29 -18.03 -0.47
N ILE A 180 18.03 -17.77 -0.80
CA ILE A 180 17.62 -17.13 -2.07
C ILE A 180 18.20 -15.70 -2.16
N LYS A 181 18.11 -14.90 -1.08
CA LYS A 181 18.72 -13.55 -1.03
C LYS A 181 20.22 -13.59 -1.27
N LYS A 182 20.92 -14.54 -0.64
CA LYS A 182 22.36 -14.70 -0.81
C LYS A 182 22.73 -15.05 -2.25
N ALA A 183 21.96 -15.91 -2.90
CA ALA A 183 22.15 -16.28 -4.30
C ALA A 183 21.92 -15.10 -5.26
N ALA A 184 20.84 -14.35 -5.03
CA ALA A 184 20.47 -13.20 -5.85
C ALA A 184 21.40 -11.99 -5.65
N ARG A 185 22.14 -11.92 -4.53
CA ARG A 185 22.84 -10.72 -4.06
C ARG A 185 23.72 -10.07 -5.14
N LYS A 186 24.56 -10.84 -5.81
CA LYS A 186 25.50 -10.29 -6.82
C LYS A 186 24.76 -9.68 -8.02
N GLY A 187 23.69 -10.30 -8.48
CA GLY A 187 22.92 -9.80 -9.61
C GLY A 187 22.06 -8.58 -9.24
N VAL A 188 21.41 -8.66 -8.07
CA VAL A 188 20.61 -7.56 -7.52
C VAL A 188 21.49 -6.34 -7.22
N GLU A 189 22.70 -6.52 -6.67
CA GLU A 189 23.65 -5.46 -6.41
C GLU A 189 23.99 -4.66 -7.67
N LYS A 190 24.32 -5.32 -8.78
CA LYS A 190 24.61 -4.65 -10.06
C LYS A 190 23.45 -3.80 -10.56
N GLU A 191 22.26 -4.32 -10.45
CA GLU A 191 21.07 -3.57 -10.88
C GLU A 191 20.73 -2.42 -9.94
N LEU A 192 20.90 -2.60 -8.62
CA LEU A 192 20.71 -1.52 -7.66
C LEU A 192 21.68 -0.36 -7.91
N ILE A 193 22.94 -0.66 -8.25
CA ILE A 193 23.92 0.38 -8.63
C ILE A 193 23.44 1.15 -9.86
N LYS A 194 22.98 0.47 -10.91
CA LYS A 194 22.42 1.13 -12.11
C LYS A 194 21.24 2.04 -11.75
N ARG A 195 20.31 1.55 -10.90
CA ARG A 195 19.17 2.34 -10.46
C ARG A 195 19.57 3.55 -9.64
N VAL A 196 20.56 3.41 -8.76
CA VAL A 196 21.13 4.57 -8.06
C VAL A 196 21.67 5.58 -9.06
N ASP A 197 22.44 5.15 -10.06
CA ASP A 197 22.96 6.07 -11.10
C ASP A 197 21.83 6.73 -11.90
N GLU A 198 20.76 6.02 -12.21
CA GLU A 198 19.55 6.62 -12.80
C GLU A 198 18.92 7.66 -11.90
N ILE A 199 18.78 7.38 -10.60
CA ILE A 199 18.22 8.32 -9.62
C ILE A 199 19.08 9.58 -9.50
N LEU A 200 20.40 9.44 -9.50
CA LEU A 200 21.33 10.57 -9.44
C LEU A 200 21.20 11.51 -10.65
N ASN A 201 20.76 10.99 -11.79
CA ASN A 201 20.63 11.75 -13.05
C ASN A 201 19.18 12.14 -13.39
N THR A 202 18.18 11.80 -12.52
CA THR A 202 16.77 12.11 -12.78
C THR A 202 16.30 13.36 -12.07
N SER A 203 15.31 14.03 -12.65
CA SER A 203 14.52 15.09 -12.00
C SER A 203 13.15 14.58 -11.50
N ASP A 204 12.82 13.32 -11.79
CA ASP A 204 11.50 12.73 -11.52
C ASP A 204 11.43 12.10 -10.11
N ILE A 205 11.57 12.96 -9.12
CA ILE A 205 11.48 12.61 -7.69
C ILE A 205 10.41 13.48 -7.03
N GLU A 206 9.53 12.85 -6.27
CA GLU A 206 8.46 13.54 -5.55
C GLU A 206 8.32 13.03 -4.11
N ILE A 207 7.68 13.84 -3.26
CA ILE A 207 7.34 13.46 -1.89
C ILE A 207 5.84 13.19 -1.83
N ASN A 208 5.46 12.02 -1.33
CA ASN A 208 4.04 11.67 -1.14
C ASN A 208 3.51 12.13 0.22
N ASN A 209 2.18 11.98 0.42
CA ASN A 209 1.49 12.34 1.67
C ASN A 209 1.95 11.54 2.90
N GLU A 210 2.64 10.40 2.69
CA GLU A 210 3.22 9.57 3.74
C GLU A 210 4.65 9.97 4.12
N SER A 211 5.13 11.12 3.65
CA SER A 211 6.51 11.60 3.85
C SER A 211 7.58 10.65 3.31
N LYS A 212 7.25 9.92 2.24
CA LYS A 212 8.18 9.06 1.50
C LYS A 212 8.62 9.75 0.21
N ILE A 213 9.89 9.60 -0.11
CA ILE A 213 10.47 10.04 -1.39
C ILE A 213 10.21 8.92 -2.40
N ILE A 214 9.55 9.27 -3.50
CA ILE A 214 9.07 8.35 -4.54
C ILE A 214 9.87 8.59 -5.82
N TRP A 215 10.29 7.50 -6.45
CA TRP A 215 10.89 7.45 -7.78
C TRP A 215 10.20 6.37 -8.62
N LYS A 216 9.78 6.69 -9.84
CA LYS A 216 9.03 5.77 -10.72
C LYS A 216 7.90 5.02 -9.97
N LYS A 217 7.07 5.75 -9.17
CA LYS A 217 5.98 5.23 -8.33
C LYS A 217 6.40 4.31 -7.17
N ASN A 218 7.70 4.11 -6.93
CA ASN A 218 8.21 3.28 -5.85
C ASN A 218 8.86 4.12 -4.75
N PRO A 219 8.67 3.80 -3.46
CA PRO A 219 9.34 4.50 -2.39
C PRO A 219 10.83 4.10 -2.35
N ILE A 220 11.71 5.09 -2.38
CA ILE A 220 13.17 4.92 -2.30
C ILE A 220 13.74 5.38 -0.97
N ALA A 221 13.05 6.30 -0.28
CA ALA A 221 13.45 6.77 1.03
C ALA A 221 12.23 7.28 1.82
N ARG A 222 12.40 7.48 3.11
CA ARG A 222 11.43 8.12 3.99
C ARG A 222 12.10 9.22 4.79
N LEU A 223 11.33 10.26 5.11
CA LEU A 223 11.78 11.31 6.00
C LEU A 223 11.69 10.84 7.44
N LYS A 224 12.71 11.13 8.23
CA LYS A 224 12.78 10.91 9.68
C LYS A 224 12.93 12.23 10.41
N LYS A 225 12.69 12.22 11.72
CA LYS A 225 12.93 13.35 12.59
C LYS A 225 14.40 13.72 12.55
N GLY A 226 14.68 14.95 12.13
CA GLY A 226 16.00 15.57 12.16
C GLY A 226 16.17 16.52 13.36
N ASN A 227 17.18 17.38 13.28
CA ASN A 227 17.48 18.36 14.32
C ASN A 227 16.44 19.49 14.40
N ASP A 228 15.84 19.83 13.26
CA ASP A 228 14.81 20.86 13.11
C ASP A 228 13.73 20.32 12.15
N TYR A 229 12.51 20.85 12.28
CA TYR A 229 11.42 20.37 11.44
C TYR A 229 11.59 20.69 9.94
N LEU A 230 12.37 21.73 9.60
CA LEU A 230 12.76 22.05 8.21
C LEU A 230 13.98 21.29 7.70
N ASN A 231 14.68 20.56 8.58
CA ASN A 231 15.83 19.75 8.23
C ASN A 231 15.61 18.29 8.67
N PRO A 232 14.67 17.57 8.05
CA PRO A 232 14.43 16.16 8.36
C PRO A 232 15.59 15.31 7.87
N ASP A 233 15.88 14.23 8.58
CA ASP A 233 16.82 13.21 8.15
C ASP A 233 16.17 12.29 7.10
N ILE A 234 17.00 11.67 6.28
CA ILE A 234 16.56 10.73 5.23
C ILE A 234 17.00 9.33 5.60
N ASP A 235 16.05 8.40 5.56
CA ASP A 235 16.27 6.96 5.74
C ASP A 235 15.97 6.24 4.41
N ILE A 236 16.99 5.60 3.83
CA ILE A 236 16.85 4.92 2.55
C ILE A 236 16.05 3.62 2.71
N ILE A 237 15.09 3.40 1.83
CA ILE A 237 14.34 2.17 1.71
C ILE A 237 14.97 1.33 0.60
N ALA A 238 16.00 0.56 0.95
CA ALA A 238 16.73 -0.29 0.02
C ALA A 238 16.93 -1.70 0.58
N ASP A 239 17.34 -2.60 -0.28
CA ASP A 239 17.77 -3.94 0.11
C ASP A 239 19.18 -3.90 0.72
N ASP A 240 19.47 -4.89 1.58
CA ASP A 240 20.79 -5.04 2.21
C ASP A 240 21.92 -5.31 1.20
N SER A 241 21.57 -5.66 -0.04
CA SER A 241 22.51 -5.87 -1.14
C SER A 241 23.05 -4.57 -1.73
N LEU A 242 22.50 -3.41 -1.35
CA LEU A 242 23.01 -2.11 -1.80
C LEU A 242 24.32 -1.77 -1.07
N THR A 243 25.38 -1.43 -1.82
CA THR A 243 26.69 -1.08 -1.25
C THR A 243 26.61 0.20 -0.41
N GLU A 244 27.42 0.29 0.64
CA GLU A 244 27.49 1.49 1.50
C GLU A 244 27.95 2.74 0.72
N GLU A 245 28.78 2.55 -0.29
CA GLU A 245 29.20 3.64 -1.18
C GLU A 245 27.99 4.21 -1.96
N SER A 246 27.18 3.34 -2.56
CA SER A 246 25.97 3.74 -3.29
C SER A 246 24.92 4.37 -2.37
N LYS A 247 24.78 3.86 -1.14
CA LYS A 247 23.90 4.48 -0.11
C LYS A 247 24.37 5.89 0.22
N SER A 248 25.67 6.10 0.46
CA SER A 248 26.23 7.41 0.77
C SER A 248 26.03 8.41 -0.35
N LYS A 249 26.28 8.01 -1.61
CA LYS A 249 26.02 8.84 -2.80
C LYS A 249 24.53 9.23 -2.88
N LEU A 250 23.64 8.28 -2.67
CA LEU A 250 22.19 8.52 -2.72
C LEU A 250 21.73 9.44 -1.59
N ILE A 251 22.21 9.26 -0.36
CA ILE A 251 21.91 10.14 0.78
C ILE A 251 22.35 11.56 0.49
N THR A 252 23.58 11.75 -0.01
CA THR A 252 24.10 13.08 -0.33
C THR A 252 23.26 13.77 -1.41
N PHE A 253 22.88 13.04 -2.45
CA PHE A 253 22.03 13.53 -3.51
C PHE A 253 20.62 13.90 -2.99
N LEU A 254 19.97 13.00 -2.26
CA LEU A 254 18.63 13.21 -1.74
C LEU A 254 18.58 14.36 -0.73
N ASN A 255 19.61 14.54 0.11
CA ASN A 255 19.71 15.69 1.01
C ASN A 255 19.81 17.00 0.24
N LYS A 256 20.62 17.05 -0.82
CA LYS A 256 20.73 18.23 -1.69
C LYS A 256 19.41 18.50 -2.42
N TRP A 257 18.80 17.48 -2.96
CA TRP A 257 17.50 17.58 -3.63
C TRP A 257 16.42 18.06 -2.67
N LEU A 258 16.33 17.48 -1.46
CA LEU A 258 15.36 17.86 -0.42
C LEU A 258 15.55 19.30 0.02
N SER A 259 16.79 19.74 0.26
CA SER A 259 17.11 21.13 0.61
C SER A 259 16.67 22.11 -0.49
N ASN A 260 16.88 21.75 -1.76
CA ASN A 260 16.39 22.54 -2.89
C ASN A 260 14.86 22.58 -2.93
N HIS A 261 14.19 21.44 -2.74
CA HIS A 261 12.74 21.36 -2.72
C HIS A 261 12.13 22.17 -1.56
N ILE A 262 12.72 22.09 -0.36
CA ILE A 262 12.34 22.90 0.80
C ILE A 262 12.52 24.41 0.48
N ASN A 263 13.64 24.80 -0.13
CA ASN A 263 13.87 26.19 -0.54
C ASN A 263 12.90 26.67 -1.62
N GLU A 264 12.47 25.80 -2.52
CA GLU A 264 11.48 26.14 -3.55
C GLU A 264 10.09 26.35 -2.94
N VAL A 265 9.62 25.41 -2.11
CA VAL A 265 8.25 25.42 -1.57
C VAL A 265 8.11 26.33 -0.36
N LEU A 266 9.07 26.31 0.55
CA LEU A 266 9.06 27.05 1.81
C LEU A 266 10.10 28.19 1.86
N GLY A 267 10.60 28.63 0.71
CA GLY A 267 11.70 29.58 0.63
C GLY A 267 11.43 30.91 1.35
N ASP A 268 10.20 31.41 1.34
CA ASP A 268 9.88 32.66 2.05
C ASP A 268 10.02 32.51 3.58
N LEU A 269 9.73 31.31 4.12
CA LEU A 269 9.93 30.99 5.52
C LEU A 269 11.44 30.90 5.86
N ILE A 270 12.24 30.26 4.98
CA ILE A 270 13.69 30.12 5.18
C ILE A 270 14.39 31.47 5.05
N LYS A 271 13.96 32.35 4.16
CA LYS A 271 14.51 33.70 4.01
C LYS A 271 14.43 34.48 5.31
N LEU A 272 13.45 34.25 6.17
CA LEU A 272 13.32 34.90 7.46
C LEU A 272 14.57 34.70 8.35
N THR A 273 15.20 33.51 8.29
CA THR A 273 16.37 33.21 9.09
C THR A 273 17.67 33.78 8.50
N LYS A 274 17.68 34.06 7.19
CA LYS A 274 18.91 34.53 6.47
C LYS A 274 19.04 36.03 6.45
N HIS A 275 17.97 36.80 6.75
CA HIS A 275 18.07 38.26 6.74
C HIS A 275 18.80 38.80 7.98
N GLN A 276 19.82 39.61 7.76
CA GLN A 276 20.47 40.39 8.80
C GLN A 276 19.54 41.54 9.21
N ILE A 277 19.01 41.46 10.41
CA ILE A 277 18.06 42.43 10.95
C ILE A 277 18.71 43.12 12.15
N ASN A 278 18.98 44.42 12.00
CA ASN A 278 19.65 45.23 13.03
C ASN A 278 18.66 45.63 14.14
N ASN A 279 17.37 45.85 13.79
CA ASN A 279 16.33 46.20 14.75
C ASN A 279 15.92 45.03 15.62
N GLN A 280 16.03 45.14 16.95
CA GLN A 280 15.74 44.09 17.90
C GLN A 280 14.26 43.63 17.85
N TYR A 281 13.31 44.57 17.73
CA TYR A 281 11.88 44.25 17.67
C TYR A 281 11.51 43.55 16.38
N LEU A 282 12.09 44.01 15.28
CA LEU A 282 11.88 43.40 13.98
C LEU A 282 12.44 41.95 13.97
N ARG A 283 13.65 41.75 14.52
CA ARG A 283 14.26 40.44 14.65
C ARG A 283 13.43 39.50 15.52
N GLY A 284 12.90 40.02 16.66
CA GLY A 284 12.01 39.23 17.53
C GLY A 284 10.73 38.81 16.86
N LEU A 285 10.10 39.70 16.07
CA LEU A 285 8.90 39.36 15.29
C LEU A 285 9.16 38.30 14.22
N VAL A 286 10.25 38.47 13.47
CA VAL A 286 10.64 37.53 12.40
C VAL A 286 10.98 36.16 12.98
N PHE A 287 11.68 36.12 14.11
CA PHE A 287 11.98 34.87 14.83
C PHE A 287 10.69 34.17 15.29
N GLN A 288 9.76 34.88 15.90
CA GLN A 288 8.49 34.30 16.31
C GLN A 288 7.66 33.81 15.12
N LEU A 289 7.70 34.54 14.00
CA LEU A 289 7.02 34.10 12.79
C LEU A 289 7.61 32.82 12.22
N TYR A 290 8.94 32.67 12.27
CA TYR A 290 9.61 31.44 11.89
C TYR A 290 9.22 30.27 12.79
N GLU A 291 9.32 30.43 14.11
CA GLU A 291 8.95 29.41 15.08
C GLU A 291 7.48 28.95 14.97
N ASN A 292 6.58 29.89 14.63
CA ASN A 292 5.16 29.59 14.42
C ASN A 292 4.81 29.26 12.95
N ASN A 293 5.80 28.77 12.18
CA ASN A 293 5.56 28.29 10.83
C ASN A 293 4.94 29.30 9.86
N GLY A 294 5.27 30.58 10.03
CA GLY A 294 4.86 31.63 9.13
C GLY A 294 3.47 32.24 9.40
N VAL A 295 2.87 31.96 10.56
CA VAL A 295 1.58 32.51 10.99
C VAL A 295 1.59 32.81 12.49
N ILE A 296 1.30 34.04 12.89
CA ILE A 296 1.19 34.45 14.29
C ILE A 296 -0.07 35.27 14.48
N LYS A 297 -0.70 35.15 15.65
CA LYS A 297 -1.77 36.05 16.06
C LYS A 297 -1.20 37.43 16.39
N ARG A 298 -1.81 38.48 15.85
CA ARG A 298 -1.35 39.83 16.08
C ARG A 298 -1.39 40.23 17.54
N ASN A 299 -2.40 39.76 18.30
CA ASN A 299 -2.53 40.06 19.73
C ASN A 299 -1.31 39.60 20.55
N ASP A 300 -0.69 38.47 20.17
CA ASP A 300 0.46 37.89 20.88
C ASP A 300 1.71 38.79 20.69
N VAL A 301 1.79 39.55 19.62
CA VAL A 301 2.94 40.37 19.25
C VAL A 301 2.62 41.85 19.10
N ASP A 302 1.44 42.31 19.55
CA ASP A 302 0.96 43.68 19.34
C ASP A 302 1.92 44.74 19.91
N LYS A 303 2.51 44.49 21.10
CA LYS A 303 3.54 45.34 21.70
C LYS A 303 4.76 45.48 20.81
N ILE A 304 5.26 44.36 20.23
CA ILE A 304 6.42 44.35 19.35
C ILE A 304 6.10 45.14 18.07
N VAL A 305 4.94 44.88 17.46
CA VAL A 305 4.52 45.53 16.22
C VAL A 305 4.38 47.04 16.38
N LYS A 306 3.85 47.54 17.53
CA LYS A 306 3.75 48.95 17.84
C LYS A 306 5.11 49.62 18.02
N SER A 307 6.09 48.88 18.51
CA SER A 307 7.46 49.40 18.74
C SER A 307 8.31 49.44 17.45
N ILE A 308 7.85 48.84 16.34
CA ILE A 308 8.56 48.88 15.05
C ILE A 308 8.26 50.20 14.32
N PRO A 309 9.28 51.02 13.96
CA PRO A 309 9.09 52.24 13.18
C PRO A 309 8.46 51.98 11.80
N SER A 310 7.73 52.95 11.26
CA SER A 310 7.01 52.84 9.99
C SER A 310 7.91 52.46 8.79
N GLU A 311 9.13 52.97 8.77
CA GLU A 311 10.11 52.61 7.74
C GLU A 311 10.56 51.15 7.80
N GLU A 312 10.77 50.66 9.02
CA GLU A 312 11.13 49.24 9.24
C GLU A 312 9.96 48.28 8.90
N ARG A 313 8.71 48.73 9.04
CA ARG A 313 7.54 47.94 8.61
C ARG A 313 7.51 47.71 7.10
N LYS A 314 8.05 48.67 6.29
CA LYS A 314 8.20 48.47 4.84
C LYS A 314 9.16 47.33 4.50
N LYS A 315 10.19 47.11 5.35
CA LYS A 315 11.13 45.97 5.17
C LYS A 315 10.41 44.63 5.36
N LEU A 316 9.44 44.51 6.26
CA LEU A 316 8.60 43.33 6.44
C LEU A 316 7.86 42.95 5.14
N TRP A 317 7.33 43.94 4.45
CA TRP A 317 6.66 43.70 3.16
C TRP A 317 7.63 43.21 2.10
N GLY A 318 8.86 43.73 2.06
CA GLY A 318 9.93 43.23 1.19
C GLY A 318 10.32 41.79 1.48
N MET A 319 10.17 41.34 2.72
CA MET A 319 10.36 39.93 3.15
C MET A 319 9.14 39.05 2.84
N GLY A 320 8.05 39.61 2.27
CA GLY A 320 6.82 38.88 1.97
C GLY A 320 5.87 38.72 3.17
N ILE A 321 6.17 39.36 4.32
CA ILE A 321 5.34 39.31 5.52
C ILE A 321 4.15 40.26 5.37
N LYS A 322 2.95 39.77 5.58
CA LYS A 322 1.72 40.56 5.60
C LYS A 322 1.28 40.78 7.04
N ILE A 323 1.15 42.05 7.42
CA ILE A 323 0.58 42.46 8.73
C ILE A 323 -0.90 42.68 8.51
N GLY A 324 -1.73 41.74 8.97
CA GLY A 324 -3.16 41.88 8.95
C GLY A 324 -3.73 42.45 10.25
N ARG A 325 -5.04 42.45 10.39
CA ARG A 325 -5.73 42.91 11.59
C ARG A 325 -5.65 41.92 12.73
N TYR A 326 -5.85 40.64 12.42
CA TYR A 326 -5.86 39.54 13.39
C TYR A 326 -4.58 38.70 13.36
N HIS A 327 -3.92 38.62 12.20
CA HIS A 327 -2.74 37.78 12.00
C HIS A 327 -1.62 38.52 11.28
N ILE A 328 -0.40 38.09 11.59
CA ILE A 328 0.79 38.38 10.80
C ILE A 328 1.21 37.07 10.15
N TYR A 329 1.33 37.07 8.84
CA TYR A 329 1.52 35.82 8.12
C TYR A 329 2.28 35.98 6.81
N LEU A 330 2.80 34.86 6.30
CA LEU A 330 3.40 34.75 4.97
C LEU A 330 2.32 34.19 3.99
N PRO A 331 1.81 35.00 3.04
CA PRO A 331 0.74 34.56 2.13
C PRO A 331 1.10 33.30 1.31
N LYS A 332 2.37 33.12 0.95
CA LYS A 332 2.81 31.94 0.20
C LYS A 332 2.72 30.66 1.03
N MET A 333 2.83 30.77 2.36
CA MET A 333 2.67 29.61 3.27
C MET A 333 1.23 29.13 3.40
N LEU A 334 0.26 29.92 2.95
CA LEU A 334 -1.16 29.53 2.90
C LEU A 334 -1.56 28.86 1.58
N LYS A 335 -0.62 28.73 0.61
CA LYS A 335 -0.89 28.01 -0.64
C LYS A 335 -0.93 26.50 -0.39
N PRO A 336 -1.79 25.73 -1.11
CA PRO A 336 -1.98 24.30 -0.90
C PRO A 336 -0.67 23.50 -0.82
N LYS A 337 0.19 23.61 -1.80
CA LYS A 337 1.49 22.90 -1.83
C LYS A 337 2.36 23.18 -0.60
N ALA A 338 2.43 24.44 -0.17
CA ALA A 338 3.22 24.84 0.99
C ALA A 338 2.61 24.33 2.30
N VAL A 339 1.29 24.34 2.41
CA VAL A 339 0.56 23.80 3.57
C VAL A 339 0.77 22.31 3.68
N GLU A 340 0.51 21.53 2.61
CA GLU A 340 0.65 20.08 2.59
C GLU A 340 2.08 19.64 2.94
N PHE A 341 3.06 20.28 2.32
CA PHE A 341 4.46 19.95 2.57
C PHE A 341 4.91 20.32 3.99
N ARG A 342 4.55 21.50 4.48
CA ARG A 342 4.85 21.95 5.84
C ARG A 342 4.23 21.03 6.89
N ILE A 343 2.99 20.61 6.71
CA ILE A 343 2.31 19.66 7.59
C ILE A 343 3.02 18.30 7.57
N SER A 344 3.44 17.83 6.39
CA SER A 344 4.19 16.59 6.26
C SER A 344 5.48 16.63 7.08
N LEU A 345 6.27 17.69 6.95
CA LEU A 345 7.50 17.89 7.73
C LEU A 345 7.21 18.00 9.24
N TRP A 346 6.17 18.72 9.63
CA TRP A 346 5.77 18.88 11.02
C TRP A 346 5.33 17.55 11.65
N LYS A 347 4.57 16.73 10.92
CA LYS A 347 4.18 15.38 11.36
C LYS A 347 5.40 14.49 11.57
N VAL A 348 6.35 14.49 10.65
CA VAL A 348 7.60 13.74 10.75
C VAL A 348 8.36 14.14 12.00
N PHE A 349 8.50 15.45 12.25
CA PHE A 349 9.24 15.97 13.38
C PHE A 349 8.62 15.59 14.75
N HIS A 350 7.29 15.59 14.84
CA HIS A 350 6.56 15.24 16.06
C HIS A 350 6.23 13.73 16.19
N GLY A 351 6.62 12.92 15.22
CA GLY A 351 6.35 11.48 15.23
C GLY A 351 4.87 11.12 15.16
N LEU A 352 4.04 12.01 14.58
CA LEU A 352 2.60 11.81 14.48
C LEU A 352 2.26 10.91 13.28
N SER A 353 1.42 9.91 13.52
CA SER A 353 0.91 9.07 12.42
C SER A 353 0.04 9.88 11.46
N ASN A 354 0.03 9.48 10.17
CA ASN A 354 -0.69 10.17 9.08
C ASN A 354 -2.23 10.23 9.21
N LYS A 355 -2.80 9.87 10.38
CA LYS A 355 -4.25 9.81 10.59
C LYS A 355 -4.97 11.16 10.66
N SER A 356 -4.25 12.28 10.80
CA SER A 356 -4.89 13.60 10.76
C SER A 356 -5.14 14.00 9.31
N GLU A 357 -6.38 14.04 8.90
CA GLU A 357 -6.75 14.50 7.57
C GLU A 357 -6.43 16.00 7.42
N ILE A 358 -5.72 16.32 6.35
CA ILE A 358 -5.47 17.72 5.98
C ILE A 358 -6.77 18.26 5.37
N PRO A 359 -7.23 19.48 5.78
CA PRO A 359 -8.38 20.08 5.17
C PRO A 359 -8.22 20.18 3.64
N LYS A 360 -9.27 19.84 2.90
CA LYS A 360 -9.22 19.87 1.43
C LYS A 360 -8.81 21.26 0.93
N SER A 361 -7.89 21.27 -0.03
CA SER A 361 -7.44 22.51 -0.66
C SER A 361 -8.62 23.27 -1.30
N GLY A 362 -8.61 24.60 -1.15
CA GLY A 362 -9.67 25.46 -1.72
C GLY A 362 -10.84 25.77 -0.80
N LEU A 363 -10.95 25.12 0.37
CA LEU A 363 -11.97 25.48 1.35
C LEU A 363 -11.62 26.81 2.03
N ASN A 364 -12.62 27.68 2.16
CA ASN A 364 -12.50 28.97 2.84
C ASN A 364 -12.88 28.87 4.32
N CYS A 365 -13.81 27.99 4.63
CA CYS A 365 -14.34 27.76 5.96
C CYS A 365 -14.58 26.27 6.19
N LEU A 366 -14.37 25.79 7.41
CA LEU A 366 -14.67 24.44 7.88
C LEU A 366 -15.67 24.56 9.04
N ILE A 367 -16.62 23.63 9.11
CA ILE A 367 -17.65 23.58 10.16
C ILE A 367 -17.45 22.28 10.96
N GLY A 368 -17.54 22.39 12.30
CA GLY A 368 -17.54 21.22 13.18
C GLY A 368 -16.25 20.37 13.13
N ALA A 369 -15.11 20.96 12.78
CA ALA A 369 -13.86 20.23 12.72
C ALA A 369 -13.42 19.79 14.12
N THR A 370 -13.22 18.48 14.31
CA THR A 370 -12.73 17.87 15.56
C THR A 370 -11.20 17.94 15.69
N LEU A 371 -10.53 18.58 14.75
CA LEU A 371 -9.07 18.67 14.67
C LEU A 371 -8.52 19.63 15.73
N ASN A 372 -7.29 19.34 16.19
CA ASN A 372 -6.58 20.19 17.15
C ASN A 372 -6.42 21.62 16.58
N ARG A 373 -6.70 22.64 17.42
CA ARG A 373 -6.60 24.07 17.06
C ARG A 373 -5.22 24.43 16.51
N ASN A 374 -4.15 23.96 17.14
CA ASN A 374 -2.78 24.26 16.71
C ASN A 374 -2.48 23.64 15.33
N PHE A 375 -3.01 22.46 15.06
CA PHE A 375 -2.90 21.84 13.75
C PHE A 375 -3.67 22.62 12.68
N LEU A 376 -4.86 23.10 12.99
CA LEU A 376 -5.65 23.91 12.04
C LEU A 376 -5.01 25.27 11.79
N LEU A 377 -4.39 25.88 12.80
CA LEU A 377 -3.62 27.11 12.62
C LEU A 377 -2.40 26.86 11.69
N LEU A 378 -1.74 25.71 11.86
CA LEU A 378 -0.66 25.27 10.94
C LEU A 378 -1.20 25.10 9.51
N CYS A 379 -2.44 24.62 9.34
CA CYS A 379 -3.13 24.55 8.04
C CYS A 379 -3.56 25.93 7.51
N GLY A 380 -3.43 26.99 8.29
CA GLY A 380 -3.82 28.34 7.91
C GLY A 380 -5.28 28.70 8.23
N PHE A 381 -5.90 28.01 9.19
CA PHE A 381 -7.27 28.29 9.65
C PHE A 381 -7.27 28.82 11.08
N GLU A 382 -8.10 29.82 11.35
CA GLU A 382 -8.37 30.34 12.72
C GLU A 382 -9.75 29.91 13.17
N LYS A 383 -9.89 29.61 14.45
CA LYS A 383 -11.12 29.15 15.07
C LYS A 383 -12.01 30.33 15.51
N PHE A 384 -13.29 30.30 15.12
CA PHE A 384 -14.36 31.17 15.59
C PHE A 384 -15.55 30.30 15.96
N GLU A 385 -15.82 30.14 17.24
CA GLU A 385 -16.84 29.23 17.77
C GLU A 385 -16.75 27.82 17.18
N GLU A 386 -17.70 27.44 16.33
CA GLU A 386 -17.70 26.14 15.62
C GLU A 386 -17.10 26.22 14.22
N PHE A 387 -16.69 27.40 13.77
CA PHE A 387 -16.15 27.64 12.45
C PHE A 387 -14.62 27.75 12.48
N PHE A 388 -14.01 27.31 11.42
CA PHE A 388 -12.58 27.53 11.16
C PHE A 388 -12.45 28.24 9.83
N VAL A 389 -12.02 29.50 9.88
CA VAL A 389 -11.92 30.36 8.69
C VAL A 389 -10.46 30.47 8.27
N ARG A 390 -10.21 30.37 6.97
CA ARG A 390 -8.85 30.54 6.43
C ARG A 390 -8.38 31.97 6.65
N ILE A 391 -7.14 32.13 7.15
CA ILE A 391 -6.60 33.41 7.64
C ILE A 391 -6.64 34.51 6.59
N ASP A 392 -6.28 34.21 5.33
CA ASP A 392 -6.30 35.19 4.24
C ASP A 392 -7.72 35.64 3.87
N ILE A 393 -8.71 34.78 4.04
CA ILE A 393 -10.12 35.06 3.82
C ILE A 393 -10.67 35.93 4.99
N LEU A 394 -10.29 35.56 6.21
CA LEU A 394 -10.66 36.34 7.39
C LEU A 394 -10.18 37.81 7.29
N GLU A 395 -8.94 38.01 6.90
CA GLU A 395 -8.36 39.34 6.73
C GLU A 395 -9.05 40.13 5.60
N LYS A 396 -9.43 39.47 4.51
CA LYS A 396 -10.23 40.11 3.44
C LYS A 396 -11.63 40.46 3.89
N LEU A 397 -12.28 39.57 4.64
CA LEU A 397 -13.61 39.82 5.18
C LEU A 397 -13.61 41.04 6.10
N PHE A 398 -12.61 41.12 6.99
CA PHE A 398 -12.49 42.22 7.90
C PHE A 398 -12.32 43.58 7.20
N LEU A 399 -11.48 43.63 6.16
CA LEU A 399 -11.36 44.85 5.34
C LEU A 399 -12.69 45.25 4.70
N LYS A 400 -13.46 44.30 4.15
CA LYS A 400 -14.77 44.56 3.59
C LYS A 400 -15.79 45.04 4.65
N ILE A 401 -15.71 44.52 5.87
CA ILE A 401 -16.54 45.00 7.00
C ILE A 401 -16.20 46.44 7.31
N ILE A 402 -14.91 46.79 7.41
CA ILE A 402 -14.48 48.19 7.68
C ILE A 402 -14.96 49.12 6.58
N ASP A 403 -14.73 48.76 5.32
CA ASP A 403 -15.09 49.59 4.16
C ASP A 403 -16.61 49.85 4.08
N ASN A 404 -17.42 48.92 4.57
CA ASN A 404 -18.89 49.04 4.59
C ASN A 404 -19.45 49.53 5.92
N THR A 405 -18.60 49.87 6.90
CA THR A 405 -19.05 50.36 8.20
C THR A 405 -19.32 51.89 8.16
N LYS A 406 -20.56 52.28 8.45
CA LYS A 406 -20.96 53.66 8.65
C LYS A 406 -21.58 53.80 10.08
N ASP A 407 -21.19 54.81 10.83
CA ASP A 407 -21.67 55.03 12.19
C ASP A 407 -21.60 53.84 13.13
N ARG A 408 -20.48 53.07 13.06
CA ARG A 408 -20.24 51.83 13.80
C ARG A 408 -21.21 50.70 13.49
N LYS A 409 -21.98 50.80 12.39
CA LYS A 409 -22.88 49.75 11.90
C LYS A 409 -22.50 49.36 10.50
N PHE A 410 -22.60 48.06 10.17
CA PHE A 410 -22.45 47.57 8.81
C PHE A 410 -23.62 46.66 8.43
N LYS A 411 -23.90 46.57 7.14
CA LYS A 411 -24.89 45.64 6.59
C LYS A 411 -24.15 44.44 5.96
N ILE A 412 -24.60 43.26 6.34
CA ILE A 412 -24.12 42.02 5.72
C ILE A 412 -24.54 42.03 4.24
N ASN A 413 -23.60 41.87 3.34
CA ASN A 413 -23.88 41.76 1.90
C ASN A 413 -23.52 40.38 1.36
N ALA A 414 -24.01 40.04 0.15
CA ALA A 414 -23.80 38.76 -0.46
C ALA A 414 -22.31 38.45 -0.70
N GLU A 415 -21.49 39.46 -0.95
CA GLU A 415 -20.06 39.29 -1.16
C GLU A 415 -19.32 38.83 0.10
N MET A 416 -19.73 39.31 1.27
CA MET A 416 -19.17 38.92 2.57
C MET A 416 -19.53 37.44 2.86
N MET A 417 -20.79 37.06 2.64
CA MET A 417 -21.24 35.66 2.81
C MET A 417 -20.56 34.73 1.84
N ASN A 418 -20.38 35.12 0.57
CA ASN A 418 -19.68 34.33 -0.44
C ASN A 418 -18.21 34.08 -0.09
N LEU A 419 -17.54 35.01 0.59
CA LEU A 419 -16.15 34.78 1.05
C LEU A 419 -16.06 33.63 2.03
N LEU A 420 -17.02 33.48 2.93
CA LEU A 420 -17.05 32.37 3.89
C LEU A 420 -17.73 31.12 3.36
N GLY A 421 -18.58 31.26 2.32
CA GLY A 421 -19.44 30.18 1.84
C GLY A 421 -20.51 29.78 2.86
N CYS A 422 -21.03 30.74 3.65
CA CYS A 422 -22.02 30.50 4.70
C CYS A 422 -23.34 31.25 4.44
N THR A 423 -24.40 30.83 5.13
CA THR A 423 -25.69 31.52 5.14
C THR A 423 -25.64 32.78 6.04
N LYS A 424 -26.67 33.64 5.94
CA LYS A 424 -26.75 34.85 6.75
C LYS A 424 -26.82 34.56 8.25
N ASP A 425 -27.49 33.49 8.64
CA ASP A 425 -27.66 33.05 10.02
C ASP A 425 -26.35 32.52 10.64
N ASN A 426 -25.45 32.03 9.78
CA ASN A 426 -24.13 31.47 10.18
C ASN A 426 -23.02 32.56 10.09
N PHE A 427 -23.31 33.74 9.57
CA PHE A 427 -22.37 34.87 9.47
C PHE A 427 -22.36 35.72 10.73
#